data_96975d301d4d58cc6ccc224c34a4b96b
#
_entry.id   96975d301d4d58cc6ccc224c34a4b96b
#
_cell.length_a   1.000
_cell.length_b   1.000
_cell.length_c   1.000
_cell.angle_alpha   90.00
_cell.angle_beta   90.00
_cell.angle_gamma   90.00
#
_symmetry.space_group_name_H-M   'P 1'
#
loop_
_entity.id
_entity.type
_entity.pdbx_description
1 polymer ?
#
loop_
_entity_poly.entity_id
_entity_poly.type
_entity_poly.pdbx_seq_one_letter_code
_entity_poly.pdbx_strand_id
1 'polypeptide(L)'
;TSWTAQFISIIEPNARKLFSSLEPIEQILKTVTFQSVDASNVQIQLRWEPELISKLSDQAQRLLISPEDQERIAEHYLTINSLVTTIPTDTRAISMSRLLSATFEAAYDNSMSGANPLDENRTLFQTLAVYVNNEDISKLLGKEAAAELPQARFIEVRLLRRQDLAQHVASIAAITASLGPELAVLLSTTKETYDARYRSGFSFSDLTANSVGVTLATLAMESETSAIEMQRRLSALESESDFMPEVGNNRDGISESAFNSMYADSGSTEYLEKLNEIREAIEAKPIFQNF
;
A
#
# COMPACT_ATOMS: atom_id res chain seq x y z
N THR A 1 18.70 4.61 -24.16
CA THR A 1 19.17 5.71 -23.28
C THR A 1 18.16 6.85 -23.11
N SER A 2 17.29 7.12 -24.08
CA SER A 2 16.32 8.24 -23.97
C SER A 2 15.09 7.89 -23.13
N TRP A 3 14.69 6.62 -23.09
CA TRP A 3 13.49 6.15 -22.39
C TRP A 3 13.68 6.05 -20.87
N THR A 4 14.83 5.56 -20.43
CA THR A 4 15.17 5.52 -19.00
C THR A 4 15.19 6.94 -18.40
N ALA A 5 15.70 7.91 -19.16
CA ALA A 5 15.71 9.31 -18.74
C ALA A 5 14.30 9.93 -18.70
N GLN A 6 13.40 9.56 -19.63
CA GLN A 6 12.00 10.02 -19.62
C GLN A 6 11.19 9.36 -18.49
N PHE A 7 11.36 8.07 -18.24
CA PHE A 7 10.73 7.35 -17.13
C PHE A 7 11.16 7.96 -15.79
N ILE A 8 12.46 8.18 -15.58
CA ILE A 8 12.99 8.85 -14.40
C ILE A 8 12.49 10.30 -14.29
N SER A 9 12.17 10.99 -15.41
CA SER A 9 11.68 12.36 -15.36
C SER A 9 10.22 12.50 -14.93
N ILE A 10 9.45 11.42 -14.96
CA ILE A 10 8.04 11.36 -14.54
C ILE A 10 7.91 11.07 -13.04
N ILE A 11 8.95 10.49 -12.42
CA ILE A 11 8.95 10.14 -11.01
C ILE A 11 9.35 11.37 -10.18
N GLU A 12 8.64 11.59 -9.06
CA GLU A 12 8.89 12.70 -8.13
C GLU A 12 10.38 12.90 -7.78
N PRO A 13 10.86 14.13 -7.50
CA PRO A 13 12.28 14.42 -7.23
C PRO A 13 12.94 13.54 -6.17
N ASN A 14 12.17 13.12 -5.15
CA ASN A 14 12.67 12.22 -4.09
C ASN A 14 12.86 10.77 -4.58
N ALA A 15 11.95 10.29 -5.42
CA ALA A 15 12.08 9.00 -6.06
C ALA A 15 13.24 9.00 -7.08
N ARG A 16 13.54 10.13 -7.75
CA ARG A 16 14.72 10.25 -8.62
C ARG A 16 16.03 9.99 -7.89
N LYS A 17 16.16 10.49 -6.66
CA LYS A 17 17.35 10.30 -5.82
C LYS A 17 17.49 8.84 -5.38
N LEU A 18 16.36 8.20 -5.08
CA LEU A 18 16.28 6.79 -4.77
C LEU A 18 16.72 5.93 -5.97
N PHE A 19 16.14 6.19 -7.12
CA PHE A 19 16.41 5.43 -8.35
C PHE A 19 17.85 5.61 -8.87
N SER A 20 18.48 6.75 -8.63
CA SER A 20 19.87 6.96 -9.02
C SER A 20 20.90 6.21 -8.13
N SER A 21 20.49 5.77 -6.95
CA SER A 21 21.35 5.07 -5.97
C SER A 21 21.12 3.56 -5.89
N LEU A 22 20.15 3.01 -6.65
CA LEU A 22 19.78 1.60 -6.56
C LEU A 22 20.34 0.78 -7.74
N GLU A 23 21.43 0.07 -7.52
CA GLU A 23 21.95 -0.99 -8.39
C GLU A 23 20.90 -2.04 -8.82
N PRO A 24 19.93 -2.43 -7.96
CA PRO A 24 18.87 -3.36 -8.33
C PRO A 24 17.90 -2.88 -9.41
N ILE A 25 17.73 -1.58 -9.61
CA ILE A 25 16.86 -1.05 -10.67
C ILE A 25 17.44 -1.27 -12.07
N GLU A 26 18.75 -1.20 -12.23
CA GLU A 26 19.38 -1.65 -13.48
C GLU A 26 19.07 -3.11 -13.78
N GLN A 27 18.97 -3.96 -12.78
CA GLN A 27 18.60 -5.37 -12.96
C GLN A 27 17.12 -5.52 -13.33
N ILE A 28 16.21 -4.73 -12.76
CA ILE A 28 14.79 -4.73 -13.17
C ILE A 28 14.65 -4.20 -14.59
N LEU A 29 15.31 -3.10 -14.92
CA LEU A 29 15.26 -2.53 -16.29
C LEU A 29 15.84 -3.49 -17.34
N LYS A 30 16.74 -4.39 -16.97
CA LYS A 30 17.23 -5.48 -17.84
C LYS A 30 16.19 -6.59 -18.05
N THR A 31 15.22 -6.73 -17.17
CA THR A 31 14.12 -7.70 -17.30
C THR A 31 12.90 -7.14 -18.02
N VAL A 32 12.89 -5.83 -18.31
CA VAL A 32 11.82 -5.17 -19.06
C VAL A 32 12.13 -5.27 -20.56
N THR A 33 11.32 -6.02 -21.29
CA THR A 33 11.42 -6.11 -22.75
C THR A 33 10.30 -5.28 -23.36
N PHE A 34 10.66 -4.29 -24.18
CA PHE A 34 9.71 -3.48 -24.92
C PHE A 34 9.46 -4.13 -26.28
N GLN A 35 8.21 -4.48 -26.57
CA GLN A 35 7.78 -4.80 -27.92
C GLN A 35 6.95 -3.64 -28.45
N SER A 36 7.42 -2.99 -29.51
CA SER A 36 6.61 -2.01 -30.23
C SER A 36 5.64 -2.75 -31.15
N VAL A 37 4.35 -2.55 -30.94
CA VAL A 37 3.30 -3.16 -31.76
C VAL A 37 2.92 -2.23 -32.92
N ASP A 38 2.91 -0.90 -32.67
CA ASP A 38 2.74 0.15 -33.71
C ASP A 38 3.19 1.52 -33.16
N ALA A 39 3.02 2.59 -33.93
CA ALA A 39 3.43 3.94 -33.56
C ALA A 39 2.65 4.52 -32.33
N SER A 40 1.57 3.90 -31.91
CA SER A 40 0.66 4.35 -30.85
C SER A 40 0.59 3.39 -29.67
N ASN A 41 1.03 2.12 -29.83
CA ASN A 41 0.92 1.08 -28.83
C ASN A 41 2.29 0.48 -28.51
N VAL A 42 2.70 0.59 -27.24
CA VAL A 42 3.89 -0.06 -26.70
C VAL A 42 3.46 -1.17 -25.76
N GLN A 43 3.75 -2.41 -26.13
CA GLN A 43 3.54 -3.54 -25.24
C GLN A 43 4.77 -3.72 -24.35
N ILE A 44 4.61 -3.58 -23.05
CA ILE A 44 5.67 -3.76 -22.06
C ILE A 44 5.57 -5.18 -21.52
N GLN A 45 6.59 -6.00 -21.80
CA GLN A 45 6.69 -7.34 -21.21
C GLN A 45 7.67 -7.29 -20.03
N LEU A 46 7.14 -7.42 -18.82
CA LEU A 46 7.93 -7.50 -17.60
C LEU A 46 8.20 -8.97 -17.25
N ARG A 47 9.46 -9.35 -17.21
CA ARG A 47 9.87 -10.64 -16.65
C ARG A 47 10.15 -10.45 -15.17
N TRP A 48 9.22 -10.91 -14.36
CA TRP A 48 9.15 -10.61 -12.95
C TRP A 48 9.76 -11.71 -12.09
N GLU A 49 10.68 -11.35 -11.18
CA GLU A 49 11.17 -12.23 -10.14
C GLU A 49 10.64 -11.74 -8.78
N PRO A 50 9.76 -12.52 -8.09
CA PRO A 50 9.13 -12.10 -6.83
C PRO A 50 10.12 -11.72 -5.73
N GLU A 51 11.27 -12.42 -5.67
CA GLU A 51 12.31 -12.13 -4.69
C GLU A 51 12.99 -10.77 -4.92
N LEU A 52 13.06 -10.31 -6.16
CA LEU A 52 13.68 -9.05 -6.49
C LEU A 52 12.86 -7.87 -6.00
N ILE A 53 11.51 -8.00 -6.00
CA ILE A 53 10.61 -6.95 -5.53
C ILE A 53 10.58 -6.85 -4.02
N SER A 54 10.53 -7.99 -3.33
CA SER A 54 10.64 -7.98 -1.89
C SER A 54 11.94 -7.29 -1.46
N LYS A 55 13.06 -7.63 -2.08
CA LYS A 55 14.36 -6.98 -1.81
C LYS A 55 14.36 -5.48 -2.14
N LEU A 56 13.69 -5.07 -3.22
CA LEU A 56 13.60 -3.66 -3.60
C LEU A 56 12.70 -2.86 -2.68
N SER A 57 11.55 -3.42 -2.30
CA SER A 57 10.66 -2.81 -1.31
C SER A 57 11.39 -2.61 0.02
N ASP A 58 12.10 -3.64 0.50
CA ASP A 58 12.86 -3.57 1.75
C ASP A 58 14.03 -2.57 1.68
N GLN A 59 14.73 -2.49 0.55
CA GLN A 59 15.83 -1.54 0.38
C GLN A 59 15.36 -0.12 0.14
N ALA A 60 14.28 0.06 -0.64
CA ALA A 60 13.70 1.37 -0.89
C ALA A 60 13.14 1.98 0.41
N GLN A 61 12.47 1.19 1.22
CA GLN A 61 11.98 1.63 2.52
C GLN A 61 13.12 2.14 3.42
N ARG A 62 14.23 1.39 3.52
CA ARG A 62 15.37 1.79 4.37
C ARG A 62 16.11 3.04 3.88
N LEU A 63 16.19 3.26 2.58
CA LEU A 63 16.93 4.41 2.00
C LEU A 63 16.12 5.71 2.05
N LEU A 64 14.81 5.62 2.28
CA LEU A 64 13.90 6.77 2.35
C LEU A 64 13.61 7.24 3.77
N ILE A 65 14.06 6.52 4.81
CA ILE A 65 13.74 6.84 6.20
C ILE A 65 14.84 7.75 6.76
N SER A 66 14.48 9.00 7.02
CA SER A 66 15.36 9.96 7.72
C SER A 66 15.44 9.64 9.21
N PRO A 67 16.43 10.22 9.96
CA PRO A 67 16.45 10.08 11.42
C PRO A 67 15.16 10.56 12.09
N GLU A 68 14.57 11.65 11.59
CA GLU A 68 13.30 12.20 12.08
C GLU A 68 12.13 11.25 11.78
N ASP A 69 12.15 10.56 10.64
CA ASP A 69 11.17 9.53 10.32
C ASP A 69 11.31 8.30 11.23
N GLN A 70 12.55 7.95 11.63
CA GLN A 70 12.75 6.85 12.58
C GLN A 70 12.11 7.14 13.94
N GLU A 71 12.21 8.38 14.44
CA GLU A 71 11.54 8.79 15.68
C GLU A 71 10.02 8.66 15.55
N ARG A 72 9.42 9.18 14.48
CA ARG A 72 7.97 9.05 14.23
C ARG A 72 7.52 7.60 14.09
N ILE A 73 8.27 6.77 13.37
CA ILE A 73 7.99 5.32 13.25
C ILE A 73 8.00 4.66 14.63
N ALA A 74 8.97 4.99 15.48
CA ALA A 74 9.02 4.47 16.85
C ALA A 74 7.80 4.91 17.66
N GLU A 75 7.37 6.16 17.57
CA GLU A 75 6.15 6.68 18.22
C GLU A 75 4.89 5.98 17.73
N HIS A 76 4.72 5.81 16.43
CA HIS A 76 3.59 5.07 15.86
C HIS A 76 3.59 3.60 16.30
N TYR A 77 4.77 2.97 16.36
CA TYR A 77 4.89 1.60 16.85
C TYR A 77 4.53 1.48 18.34
N LEU A 78 4.91 2.46 19.16
CA LEU A 78 4.51 2.54 20.57
C LEU A 78 3.00 2.76 20.72
N THR A 79 2.37 3.53 19.85
CA THR A 79 0.92 3.69 19.79
C THR A 79 0.23 2.35 19.50
N ILE A 80 0.71 1.59 18.52
CA ILE A 80 0.22 0.24 18.23
C ILE A 80 0.43 -0.67 19.45
N ASN A 81 1.62 -0.64 20.07
CA ASN A 81 1.90 -1.43 21.29
C ASN A 81 0.95 -1.09 22.43
N SER A 82 0.67 0.19 22.64
CA SER A 82 -0.30 0.65 23.65
C SER A 82 -1.70 0.13 23.36
N LEU A 83 -2.17 0.23 22.12
CA LEU A 83 -3.46 -0.33 21.70
C LEU A 83 -3.55 -1.83 22.00
N VAL A 84 -2.59 -2.62 21.54
CA VAL A 84 -2.65 -4.09 21.67
C VAL A 84 -2.50 -4.55 23.13
N THR A 85 -1.89 -3.75 23.98
CA THR A 85 -1.78 -4.02 25.41
C THR A 85 -3.13 -3.90 26.13
N THR A 86 -4.04 -3.05 25.63
CA THR A 86 -5.41 -2.93 26.18
C THR A 86 -6.34 -4.06 25.75
N ILE A 87 -5.96 -4.84 24.75
CA ILE A 87 -6.78 -5.91 24.19
C ILE A 87 -6.56 -7.20 25.00
N PRO A 88 -7.63 -7.94 25.38
CA PRO A 88 -7.49 -9.20 26.09
C PRO A 88 -6.52 -10.16 25.43
N THR A 89 -5.76 -10.91 26.24
CA THR A 89 -4.68 -11.77 25.74
C THR A 89 -5.15 -12.97 24.91
N ASP A 90 -6.41 -13.35 25.06
CA ASP A 90 -7.07 -14.41 24.28
C ASP A 90 -7.65 -13.94 22.95
N THR A 91 -7.65 -12.63 22.68
CA THR A 91 -8.10 -12.05 21.40
C THR A 91 -7.09 -12.40 20.30
N ARG A 92 -7.57 -13.07 19.27
CA ARG A 92 -6.74 -13.52 18.14
C ARG A 92 -6.70 -12.54 16.97
N ALA A 93 -7.77 -11.77 16.80
CA ALA A 93 -7.89 -10.82 15.70
C ALA A 93 -8.63 -9.55 16.11
N ILE A 94 -8.29 -8.44 15.45
CA ILE A 94 -8.99 -7.14 15.54
C ILE A 94 -9.40 -6.68 14.14
N SER A 95 -10.39 -5.78 14.07
CA SER A 95 -10.75 -5.14 12.81
C SER A 95 -9.70 -4.12 12.37
N MET A 96 -9.54 -3.94 11.08
CA MET A 96 -8.67 -2.90 10.52
C MET A 96 -9.16 -1.50 10.89
N SER A 97 -10.49 -1.27 10.95
CA SER A 97 -11.07 0.02 11.39
C SER A 97 -10.61 0.40 12.80
N ARG A 98 -10.57 -0.56 13.73
CA ARG A 98 -10.08 -0.30 15.10
C ARG A 98 -8.60 0.09 15.14
N LEU A 99 -7.77 -0.57 14.34
CA LEU A 99 -6.34 -0.25 14.26
C LEU A 99 -6.15 1.13 13.65
N LEU A 100 -6.79 1.41 12.51
CA LEU A 100 -6.71 2.71 11.83
C LEU A 100 -7.22 3.84 12.73
N SER A 101 -8.40 3.69 13.35
CA SER A 101 -8.96 4.73 14.21
C SER A 101 -8.00 5.13 15.33
N ALA A 102 -7.49 4.16 16.09
CA ALA A 102 -6.60 4.44 17.21
C ALA A 102 -5.25 5.05 16.78
N THR A 103 -4.70 4.63 15.66
CA THR A 103 -3.39 5.12 15.19
C THR A 103 -3.50 6.47 14.50
N PHE A 104 -4.56 6.72 13.73
CA PHE A 104 -4.81 8.02 13.10
C PHE A 104 -5.30 9.09 14.09
N GLU A 105 -5.92 8.71 15.23
CA GLU A 105 -6.18 9.61 16.34
C GLU A 105 -4.87 10.20 16.89
N ALA A 106 -3.87 9.37 17.15
CA ALA A 106 -2.56 9.83 17.60
C ALA A 106 -1.84 10.69 16.54
N ALA A 107 -1.88 10.30 15.27
CA ALA A 107 -1.29 11.09 14.19
C ALA A 107 -1.98 12.46 14.02
N TYR A 108 -3.29 12.53 14.18
CA TYR A 108 -4.06 13.76 14.18
C TYR A 108 -3.63 14.69 15.34
N ASP A 109 -3.53 14.15 16.56
CA ASP A 109 -3.10 14.91 17.72
C ASP A 109 -1.67 15.45 17.57
N ASN A 110 -0.75 14.64 17.00
CA ASN A 110 0.61 15.07 16.68
C ASN A 110 0.60 16.22 15.67
N SER A 111 -0.18 16.10 14.59
CA SER A 111 -0.30 17.13 13.56
C SER A 111 -0.89 18.42 14.12
N MET A 112 -1.93 18.33 14.96
CA MET A 112 -2.51 19.49 15.65
C MET A 112 -1.56 20.12 16.67
N SER A 113 -0.57 19.38 17.15
CA SER A 113 0.49 19.85 18.02
C SER A 113 1.71 20.41 17.29
N GLY A 114 1.67 20.41 15.94
CA GLY A 114 2.68 21.07 15.11
C GLY A 114 3.61 20.12 14.33
N ALA A 115 3.38 18.80 14.39
CA ALA A 115 4.06 17.85 13.50
C ALA A 115 3.62 18.05 12.04
N ASN A 116 4.50 17.74 11.08
CA ASN A 116 4.14 17.77 9.67
C ASN A 116 3.17 16.63 9.34
N PRO A 117 1.92 16.90 8.90
CA PRO A 117 0.90 15.88 8.71
C PRO A 117 1.20 14.90 7.58
N LEU A 118 1.98 15.30 6.57
CA LEU A 118 2.40 14.41 5.48
C LEU A 118 3.43 13.39 5.98
N ASP A 119 4.38 13.83 6.80
CA ASP A 119 5.38 12.94 7.39
C ASP A 119 4.74 11.99 8.40
N GLU A 120 3.79 12.47 9.22
CA GLU A 120 2.98 11.64 10.11
C GLU A 120 2.26 10.54 9.33
N ASN A 121 1.54 10.88 8.26
CA ASN A 121 0.80 9.90 7.46
C ASN A 121 1.72 8.90 6.78
N ARG A 122 2.83 9.36 6.18
CA ARG A 122 3.79 8.48 5.51
C ARG A 122 4.37 7.45 6.47
N THR A 123 4.90 7.90 7.60
CA THR A 123 5.54 7.02 8.59
C THR A 123 4.53 6.11 9.29
N LEU A 124 3.30 6.57 9.51
CA LEU A 124 2.22 5.75 10.03
C LEU A 124 1.85 4.62 9.05
N PHE A 125 1.64 4.90 7.76
CA PHE A 125 1.35 3.84 6.78
C PHE A 125 2.48 2.82 6.69
N GLN A 126 3.76 3.24 6.75
CA GLN A 126 4.90 2.33 6.79
C GLN A 126 4.87 1.43 8.03
N THR A 127 4.60 2.01 9.20
CA THR A 127 4.51 1.27 10.47
C THR A 127 3.34 0.28 10.47
N LEU A 128 2.18 0.70 9.96
CA LEU A 128 0.99 -0.16 9.82
C LEU A 128 1.27 -1.34 8.90
N ALA A 129 1.96 -1.12 7.77
CA ALA A 129 2.31 -2.21 6.85
C ALA A 129 3.18 -3.27 7.54
N VAL A 130 4.21 -2.86 8.29
CA VAL A 130 5.06 -3.78 9.04
C VAL A 130 4.24 -4.56 10.08
N TYR A 131 3.42 -3.89 10.87
CA TYR A 131 2.63 -4.56 11.91
C TYR A 131 1.58 -5.52 11.34
N VAL A 132 0.79 -5.09 10.34
CA VAL A 132 -0.28 -5.89 9.74
C VAL A 132 0.26 -7.14 9.04
N ASN A 133 1.46 -7.06 8.47
CA ASN A 133 2.14 -8.20 7.85
C ASN A 133 2.91 -9.07 8.86
N ASN A 134 2.82 -8.79 10.16
CA ASN A 134 3.59 -9.50 11.19
C ASN A 134 5.09 -9.50 10.91
N GLU A 135 5.60 -8.35 10.49
CA GLU A 135 7.00 -8.15 10.20
C GLU A 135 7.73 -7.47 11.37
N ASP A 136 9.04 -7.64 11.44
CA ASP A 136 9.85 -7.03 12.48
C ASP A 136 10.07 -5.54 12.20
N ILE A 137 9.82 -4.68 13.18
CA ILE A 137 9.99 -3.22 13.06
C ILE A 137 11.44 -2.81 12.75
N SER A 138 12.40 -3.69 12.99
CA SER A 138 13.79 -3.48 12.58
C SER A 138 13.99 -3.32 11.08
N LYS A 139 12.99 -3.73 10.28
CA LYS A 139 12.98 -3.43 8.83
C LYS A 139 12.97 -1.94 8.54
N LEU A 140 12.33 -1.14 9.38
CA LEU A 140 12.26 0.32 9.25
C LEU A 140 13.34 1.02 10.09
N LEU A 141 13.51 0.62 11.34
CA LEU A 141 14.37 1.31 12.30
C LEU A 141 15.82 0.79 12.31
N GLY A 142 16.08 -0.38 11.73
CA GLY A 142 17.33 -1.10 11.98
C GLY A 142 17.30 -1.84 13.33
N LYS A 143 18.24 -2.78 13.50
CA LYS A 143 18.23 -3.70 14.65
C LYS A 143 18.50 -3.02 15.98
N GLU A 144 19.37 -2.03 16.01
CA GLU A 144 19.81 -1.33 17.22
C GLU A 144 18.65 -0.50 17.79
N ALA A 145 18.04 0.38 16.99
CA ALA A 145 16.92 1.19 17.42
C ALA A 145 15.66 0.35 17.75
N ALA A 146 15.40 -0.70 17.00
CA ALA A 146 14.29 -1.59 17.29
C ALA A 146 14.44 -2.35 18.61
N ALA A 147 15.67 -2.66 19.05
CA ALA A 147 15.93 -3.34 20.32
C ALA A 147 15.62 -2.47 21.56
N GLU A 148 15.56 -1.15 21.39
CA GLU A 148 15.19 -0.21 22.45
C GLU A 148 13.67 -0.13 22.68
N LEU A 149 12.85 -0.69 21.76
CA LEU A 149 11.41 -0.63 21.81
C LEU A 149 10.81 -1.91 22.43
N PRO A 150 9.71 -1.78 23.20
CA PRO A 150 8.95 -2.95 23.63
C PRO A 150 8.38 -3.66 22.40
N GLN A 151 8.52 -4.98 22.35
CA GLN A 151 7.94 -5.75 21.25
C GLN A 151 6.41 -5.78 21.36
N ALA A 152 5.71 -5.17 20.42
CA ALA A 152 4.27 -5.21 20.36
C ALA A 152 3.79 -6.65 20.10
N ARG A 153 2.82 -7.09 20.92
CA ARG A 153 2.17 -8.38 20.70
C ARG A 153 1.45 -8.37 19.35
N PHE A 154 1.75 -9.32 18.50
CA PHE A 154 1.01 -9.46 17.26
C PHE A 154 -0.42 -9.95 17.52
N ILE A 155 -1.39 -9.22 17.00
CA ILE A 155 -2.79 -9.61 16.89
C ILE A 155 -3.15 -9.52 15.41
N GLU A 156 -3.71 -10.58 14.87
CA GLU A 156 -4.11 -10.61 13.46
C GLU A 156 -5.08 -9.46 13.15
N VAL A 157 -4.78 -8.68 12.11
CA VAL A 157 -5.65 -7.61 11.65
C VAL A 157 -6.48 -8.12 10.48
N ARG A 158 -7.79 -7.96 10.56
CA ARG A 158 -8.72 -8.40 9.52
C ARG A 158 -9.50 -7.22 8.95
N LEU A 159 -9.74 -7.31 7.66
CA LEU A 159 -10.64 -6.44 6.90
C LEU A 159 -11.71 -7.34 6.26
N LEU A 160 -13.00 -7.08 6.52
CA LEU A 160 -14.10 -7.96 6.11
C LEU A 160 -13.89 -9.42 6.54
N ARG A 161 -13.33 -9.62 7.74
CA ARG A 161 -12.94 -10.92 8.35
C ARG A 161 -11.80 -11.65 7.63
N ARG A 162 -11.13 -11.03 6.67
CA ARG A 162 -10.00 -11.55 5.89
C ARG A 162 -8.71 -10.82 6.29
N GLN A 163 -7.66 -11.57 6.60
CA GLN A 163 -6.35 -11.02 6.92
C GLN A 163 -5.64 -10.50 5.67
N ASP A 164 -5.73 -11.25 4.57
CA ASP A 164 -5.10 -10.88 3.30
C ASP A 164 -5.57 -9.51 2.79
N LEU A 165 -6.86 -9.18 2.88
CA LEU A 165 -7.35 -7.86 2.49
C LEU A 165 -6.75 -6.73 3.34
N ALA A 166 -6.60 -6.94 4.66
CA ALA A 166 -5.92 -5.96 5.52
C ALA A 166 -4.45 -5.78 5.13
N GLN A 167 -3.76 -6.89 4.81
CA GLN A 167 -2.37 -6.86 4.33
C GLN A 167 -2.23 -6.13 3.00
N HIS A 168 -3.15 -6.35 2.05
CA HIS A 168 -3.18 -5.64 0.77
C HIS A 168 -3.36 -4.13 0.97
N VAL A 169 -4.37 -3.70 1.73
CA VAL A 169 -4.60 -2.27 2.00
C VAL A 169 -3.38 -1.63 2.66
N ALA A 170 -2.84 -2.23 3.73
CA ALA A 170 -1.73 -1.66 4.48
C ALA A 170 -0.45 -1.57 3.64
N SER A 171 -0.10 -2.64 2.92
CA SER A 171 1.11 -2.68 2.09
C SER A 171 1.07 -1.68 0.94
N ILE A 172 -0.07 -1.61 0.23
CA ILE A 172 -0.20 -0.68 -0.90
C ILE A 172 -0.32 0.76 -0.43
N ALA A 173 -0.96 1.03 0.71
CA ALA A 173 -0.98 2.38 1.29
C ALA A 173 0.43 2.85 1.66
N ALA A 174 1.26 2.00 2.26
CA ALA A 174 2.65 2.33 2.57
C ALA A 174 3.49 2.60 1.32
N ILE A 175 3.34 1.79 0.26
CA ILE A 175 4.01 1.99 -1.03
C ILE A 175 3.56 3.32 -1.67
N THR A 176 2.25 3.59 -1.69
CA THR A 176 1.67 4.81 -2.25
C THR A 176 2.18 6.05 -1.51
N ALA A 177 2.16 6.03 -0.18
CA ALA A 177 2.63 7.15 0.65
C ALA A 177 4.14 7.42 0.50
N SER A 178 4.92 6.38 0.18
CA SER A 178 6.38 6.47 0.06
C SER A 178 6.85 6.78 -1.36
N LEU A 179 6.19 6.25 -2.39
CA LEU A 179 6.66 6.22 -3.78
C LEU A 179 5.67 6.82 -4.79
N GLY A 180 4.49 7.20 -4.35
CA GLY A 180 3.41 7.72 -5.20
C GLY A 180 2.45 6.65 -5.75
N PRO A 181 1.26 7.09 -6.17
CA PRO A 181 0.18 6.18 -6.59
C PRO A 181 0.49 5.43 -7.88
N GLU A 182 1.20 6.02 -8.83
CA GLU A 182 1.49 5.41 -10.12
C GLU A 182 2.34 4.13 -9.97
N LEU A 183 3.36 4.19 -9.09
CA LEU A 183 4.20 3.02 -8.83
C LEU A 183 3.46 1.96 -8.02
N ALA A 184 2.62 2.37 -7.06
CA ALA A 184 1.81 1.46 -6.27
C ALA A 184 0.80 0.69 -7.15
N VAL A 185 0.11 1.37 -8.09
CA VAL A 185 -0.79 0.75 -9.05
C VAL A 185 -0.05 -0.23 -9.96
N LEU A 186 1.12 0.16 -10.47
CA LEU A 186 1.95 -0.72 -11.30
C LEU A 186 2.34 -2.00 -10.54
N LEU A 187 2.81 -1.88 -9.31
CA LEU A 187 3.23 -3.01 -8.49
C LEU A 187 2.06 -3.94 -8.15
N SER A 188 0.91 -3.39 -7.75
CA SER A 188 -0.28 -4.17 -7.41
C SER A 188 -0.83 -4.93 -8.62
N THR A 189 -0.99 -4.27 -9.76
CA THR A 189 -1.49 -4.89 -11.00
C THR A 189 -0.57 -6.00 -11.49
N THR A 190 0.75 -5.78 -11.37
CA THR A 190 1.74 -6.78 -11.78
C THR A 190 1.72 -8.00 -10.86
N LYS A 191 1.52 -7.80 -9.55
CA LYS A 191 1.37 -8.90 -8.58
C LYS A 191 0.14 -9.75 -8.91
N GLU A 192 -1.04 -9.13 -9.14
CA GLU A 192 -2.27 -9.86 -9.49
C GLU A 192 -2.12 -10.66 -10.79
N THR A 193 -1.45 -10.11 -11.79
CA THR A 193 -1.16 -10.80 -13.05
C THR A 193 -0.22 -12.01 -12.83
N TYR A 194 0.77 -11.86 -11.96
CA TYR A 194 1.68 -12.94 -11.60
C TYR A 194 0.96 -14.06 -10.82
N ASP A 195 0.12 -13.69 -9.85
CA ASP A 195 -0.64 -14.65 -9.04
C ASP A 195 -1.67 -15.41 -9.90
N ALA A 196 -2.28 -14.75 -10.89
CA ALA A 196 -3.14 -15.42 -11.88
C ALA A 196 -2.41 -16.53 -12.65
N ARG A 197 -1.13 -16.29 -12.97
CA ARG A 197 -0.33 -17.21 -13.80
C ARG A 197 0.30 -18.36 -13.01
N TYR A 198 0.78 -18.08 -11.80
CA TYR A 198 1.71 -18.97 -11.11
C TYR A 198 1.30 -19.39 -9.70
N ARG A 199 0.26 -18.78 -9.11
CA ARG A 199 -0.08 -19.00 -7.69
C ARG A 199 -1.58 -19.16 -7.42
N SER A 200 -2.13 -18.20 -6.65
CA SER A 200 -3.50 -18.22 -6.10
C SER A 200 -4.58 -17.90 -7.11
N GLY A 201 -4.21 -17.43 -8.31
CA GLY A 201 -5.11 -16.89 -9.29
C GLY A 201 -5.35 -15.39 -9.09
N PHE A 202 -5.95 -14.74 -10.10
CA PHE A 202 -6.33 -13.33 -10.04
C PHE A 202 -7.51 -13.13 -9.07
N SER A 203 -7.45 -12.09 -8.25
CA SER A 203 -8.47 -11.80 -7.23
C SER A 203 -8.98 -10.36 -7.37
N PHE A 204 -10.26 -10.20 -7.65
CA PHE A 204 -10.91 -8.89 -7.63
C PHE A 204 -11.08 -8.33 -6.22
N SER A 205 -11.13 -9.19 -5.19
CA SER A 205 -11.13 -8.74 -3.80
C SER A 205 -9.81 -8.10 -3.42
N ASP A 206 -8.68 -8.71 -3.81
CA ASP A 206 -7.34 -8.18 -3.56
C ASP A 206 -7.11 -6.88 -4.35
N LEU A 207 -7.58 -6.85 -5.61
CA LEU A 207 -7.52 -5.63 -6.42
C LEU A 207 -8.33 -4.49 -5.81
N THR A 208 -9.51 -4.78 -5.25
CA THR A 208 -10.31 -3.79 -4.52
C THR A 208 -9.57 -3.28 -3.28
N ALA A 209 -8.98 -4.17 -2.49
CA ALA A 209 -8.19 -3.80 -1.31
C ALA A 209 -6.96 -2.96 -1.68
N ASN A 210 -6.25 -3.33 -2.75
CA ASN A 210 -5.15 -2.54 -3.29
C ASN A 210 -5.61 -1.14 -3.70
N SER A 211 -6.74 -1.03 -4.41
CA SER A 211 -7.30 0.25 -4.85
C SER A 211 -7.71 1.14 -3.67
N VAL A 212 -8.28 0.55 -2.61
CA VAL A 212 -8.55 1.27 -1.35
C VAL A 212 -7.26 1.81 -0.74
N GLY A 213 -6.20 0.99 -0.64
CA GLY A 213 -4.90 1.41 -0.12
C GLY A 213 -4.29 2.58 -0.91
N VAL A 214 -4.37 2.52 -2.26
CA VAL A 214 -3.95 3.63 -3.13
C VAL A 214 -4.75 4.89 -2.84
N THR A 215 -6.08 4.80 -2.79
CA THR A 215 -6.96 5.96 -2.58
C THR A 215 -6.72 6.61 -1.22
N LEU A 216 -6.65 5.81 -0.15
CA LEU A 216 -6.36 6.29 1.21
C LEU A 216 -5.06 7.08 1.26
N ALA A 217 -3.99 6.50 0.76
CA ALA A 217 -2.68 7.14 0.83
C ALA A 217 -2.53 8.31 -0.14
N THR A 218 -3.14 8.26 -1.33
CA THR A 218 -3.14 9.39 -2.27
C THR A 218 -3.75 10.63 -1.62
N LEU A 219 -4.94 10.51 -1.04
CA LEU A 219 -5.61 11.62 -0.35
C LEU A 219 -4.84 12.06 0.91
N ALA A 220 -4.30 11.12 1.67
CA ALA A 220 -3.51 11.42 2.86
C ALA A 220 -2.17 12.13 2.55
N MET A 221 -1.70 12.08 1.31
CA MET A 221 -0.41 12.66 0.88
C MET A 221 -0.55 13.82 -0.11
N GLU A 222 -1.77 14.22 -0.49
CA GLU A 222 -2.00 15.24 -1.52
C GLU A 222 -1.56 16.63 -1.08
N SER A 223 -1.89 17.02 0.16
CA SER A 223 -1.55 18.31 0.77
C SER A 223 -1.63 18.23 2.29
N GLU A 224 -1.08 19.18 3.02
CA GLU A 224 -1.20 19.25 4.49
C GLU A 224 -2.68 19.31 4.94
N THR A 225 -3.51 20.06 4.23
CA THR A 225 -4.94 20.16 4.53
C THR A 225 -5.64 18.82 4.33
N SER A 226 -5.38 18.16 3.21
CA SER A 226 -5.90 16.84 2.88
C SER A 226 -5.40 15.79 3.89
N ALA A 227 -4.13 15.87 4.27
CA ALA A 227 -3.52 14.99 5.26
C ALA A 227 -4.23 15.06 6.62
N ILE A 228 -4.45 16.26 7.15
CA ILE A 228 -5.16 16.49 8.42
C ILE A 228 -6.62 16.02 8.31
N GLU A 229 -7.30 16.32 7.21
CA GLU A 229 -8.68 15.88 7.02
C GLU A 229 -8.78 14.34 6.95
N MET A 230 -7.82 13.69 6.29
CA MET A 230 -7.77 12.21 6.26
C MET A 230 -7.50 11.62 7.64
N GLN A 231 -6.57 12.20 8.42
CA GLN A 231 -6.35 11.81 9.82
C GLN A 231 -7.63 11.92 10.63
N ARG A 232 -8.33 13.05 10.54
CA ARG A 232 -9.60 13.29 11.24
C ARG A 232 -10.68 12.26 10.84
N ARG A 233 -10.81 11.93 9.56
CA ARG A 233 -11.80 10.95 9.08
C ARG A 233 -11.44 9.53 9.51
N LEU A 234 -10.18 9.16 9.40
CA LEU A 234 -9.73 7.82 9.80
C LEU A 234 -9.76 7.63 11.32
N SER A 235 -9.51 8.66 12.12
CA SER A 235 -9.68 8.58 13.59
C SER A 235 -11.14 8.37 14.01
N ALA A 236 -12.10 8.83 13.21
CA ALA A 236 -13.54 8.71 13.47
C ALA A 236 -14.20 7.47 12.82
N LEU A 237 -13.42 6.50 12.32
CA LEU A 237 -13.99 5.29 11.74
C LEU A 237 -14.82 4.49 12.76
N GLU A 238 -16.05 4.19 12.40
CA GLU A 238 -16.94 3.32 13.20
C GLU A 238 -16.90 1.88 12.69
N SER A 239 -16.72 1.70 11.39
CA SER A 239 -16.76 0.39 10.75
C SER A 239 -15.87 0.29 9.51
N GLU A 240 -15.64 -0.94 9.04
CA GLU A 240 -14.91 -1.19 7.80
C GLU A 240 -15.69 -0.71 6.55
N SER A 241 -17.02 -0.65 6.62
CA SER A 241 -17.86 -0.17 5.53
C SER A 241 -17.68 1.33 5.23
N ASP A 242 -17.04 2.09 6.14
CA ASP A 242 -16.81 3.52 5.96
C ASP A 242 -15.74 3.79 4.89
N PHE A 243 -14.84 2.82 4.66
CA PHE A 243 -13.74 2.96 3.69
C PHE A 243 -13.61 1.78 2.71
N MET A 244 -14.15 0.60 3.03
CA MET A 244 -14.00 -0.60 2.21
C MET A 244 -15.32 -1.01 1.58
N PRO A 245 -15.39 -1.18 0.24
CA PRO A 245 -16.54 -1.78 -0.42
C PRO A 245 -16.73 -3.25 -0.06
N GLU A 246 -17.96 -3.74 -0.16
CA GLU A 246 -18.25 -5.16 -0.06
C GLU A 246 -17.60 -5.94 -1.21
N VAL A 247 -16.90 -7.03 -0.88
CA VAL A 247 -16.21 -7.89 -1.86
C VAL A 247 -16.82 -9.29 -1.98
N GLY A 248 -17.88 -9.59 -1.24
CA GLY A 248 -18.47 -10.93 -1.16
C GLY A 248 -18.96 -11.51 -2.49
N ASN A 249 -19.21 -10.68 -3.49
CA ASN A 249 -19.63 -11.08 -4.84
C ASN A 249 -18.47 -11.09 -5.85
N ASN A 250 -17.26 -10.72 -5.43
CA ASN A 250 -16.09 -10.75 -6.30
C ASN A 250 -15.64 -12.19 -6.55
N ARG A 251 -15.11 -12.42 -7.74
CA ARG A 251 -14.46 -13.69 -8.05
C ARG A 251 -13.00 -13.60 -7.63
N ASP A 252 -12.56 -14.57 -6.87
CA ASP A 252 -11.17 -14.75 -6.47
C ASP A 252 -10.66 -16.09 -6.99
N GLY A 253 -9.33 -16.23 -7.10
CA GLY A 253 -8.72 -17.46 -7.58
C GLY A 253 -8.92 -17.73 -9.08
N ILE A 254 -9.06 -16.67 -9.89
CA ILE A 254 -9.28 -16.78 -11.33
C ILE A 254 -7.96 -17.19 -12.01
N SER A 255 -7.92 -18.37 -12.64
CA SER A 255 -6.74 -18.78 -13.39
C SER A 255 -6.51 -17.89 -14.63
N GLU A 256 -5.26 -17.83 -15.11
CA GLU A 256 -4.91 -17.06 -16.32
C GLU A 256 -5.82 -17.43 -17.50
N SER A 257 -6.09 -18.72 -17.72
CA SER A 257 -6.95 -19.17 -18.81
C SER A 257 -8.41 -18.72 -18.64
N ALA A 258 -8.92 -18.71 -17.41
CA ALA A 258 -10.26 -18.23 -17.11
C ALA A 258 -10.33 -16.70 -17.23
N PHE A 259 -9.29 -15.98 -16.78
CA PHE A 259 -9.20 -14.52 -16.95
C PHE A 259 -9.21 -14.13 -18.42
N ASN A 260 -8.35 -14.75 -19.25
CA ASN A 260 -8.29 -14.49 -20.68
C ASN A 260 -9.58 -14.86 -21.41
N SER A 261 -10.29 -15.88 -20.93
CA SER A 261 -11.61 -16.25 -21.49
C SER A 261 -12.71 -15.23 -21.17
N MET A 262 -12.64 -14.56 -20.02
CA MET A 262 -13.64 -13.58 -19.57
C MET A 262 -13.36 -12.17 -20.09
N TYR A 263 -12.09 -11.80 -20.11
CA TYR A 263 -11.66 -10.42 -20.31
C TYR A 263 -10.73 -10.24 -21.53
N ALA A 264 -10.40 -11.32 -22.25
CA ALA A 264 -9.41 -11.35 -23.33
C ALA A 264 -8.00 -10.87 -22.86
N ASP A 265 -7.92 -9.65 -22.35
CA ASP A 265 -6.73 -9.07 -21.71
C ASP A 265 -7.13 -7.93 -20.75
N SER A 266 -6.14 -7.34 -20.07
CA SER A 266 -6.33 -6.22 -19.13
C SER A 266 -6.70 -4.89 -19.80
N GLY A 267 -6.78 -4.83 -21.11
CA GLY A 267 -7.23 -3.65 -21.90
C GLY A 267 -8.63 -3.81 -22.45
N SER A 268 -9.30 -4.95 -22.22
CA SER A 268 -10.65 -5.18 -22.71
C SER A 268 -11.69 -4.25 -22.06
N THR A 269 -12.76 -3.97 -22.79
CA THR A 269 -13.85 -3.11 -22.29
C THR A 269 -14.44 -3.68 -21.01
N GLU A 270 -14.67 -4.99 -20.96
CA GLU A 270 -15.25 -5.70 -19.83
C GLU A 270 -14.37 -5.63 -18.57
N TYR A 271 -13.06 -5.69 -18.74
CA TYR A 271 -12.14 -5.53 -17.61
C TYR A 271 -12.10 -4.08 -17.11
N LEU A 272 -12.04 -3.12 -18.04
CA LEU A 272 -12.05 -1.70 -17.70
C LEU A 272 -13.37 -1.27 -17.05
N GLU A 273 -14.50 -1.81 -17.47
CA GLU A 273 -15.79 -1.62 -16.80
C GLU A 273 -15.74 -2.15 -15.35
N LYS A 274 -15.14 -3.33 -15.13
CA LYS A 274 -15.00 -3.88 -13.78
C LYS A 274 -14.10 -3.04 -12.88
N LEU A 275 -13.00 -2.50 -13.42
CA LEU A 275 -12.16 -1.53 -12.68
C LEU A 275 -12.92 -0.26 -12.33
N ASN A 276 -13.75 0.20 -13.23
CA ASN A 276 -14.60 1.39 -13.03
C ASN A 276 -15.63 1.16 -11.92
N GLU A 277 -16.31 0.01 -11.92
CA GLU A 277 -17.21 -0.38 -10.83
C GLU A 277 -16.52 -0.37 -9.45
N ILE A 278 -15.31 -0.92 -9.37
CA ILE A 278 -14.51 -0.92 -8.14
C ILE A 278 -14.20 0.52 -7.70
N ARG A 279 -13.76 1.36 -8.63
CA ARG A 279 -13.45 2.76 -8.34
C ARG A 279 -14.68 3.51 -7.82
N GLU A 280 -15.81 3.43 -8.50
CA GLU A 280 -17.08 4.06 -8.10
C GLU A 280 -17.55 3.58 -6.72
N ALA A 281 -17.38 2.28 -6.44
CA ALA A 281 -17.73 1.72 -5.14
C ALA A 281 -16.83 2.24 -4.02
N ILE A 282 -15.57 2.53 -4.29
CA ILE A 282 -14.62 3.15 -3.35
C ILE A 282 -14.98 4.62 -3.15
N GLU A 283 -15.13 5.38 -4.22
CA GLU A 283 -15.48 6.82 -4.17
C GLU A 283 -16.82 7.08 -3.46
N ALA A 284 -17.73 6.11 -3.47
CA ALA A 284 -19.00 6.19 -2.74
C ALA A 284 -18.85 6.00 -1.22
N LYS A 285 -17.68 5.63 -0.69
CA LYS A 285 -17.49 5.42 0.74
C LYS A 285 -17.42 6.75 1.51
N PRO A 286 -17.99 6.81 2.74
CA PRO A 286 -18.11 8.05 3.50
C PRO A 286 -16.80 8.82 3.65
N ILE A 287 -15.67 8.14 3.91
CA ILE A 287 -14.39 8.82 4.13
C ILE A 287 -13.79 9.44 2.86
N PHE A 288 -14.24 9.07 1.66
CA PHE A 288 -13.72 9.59 0.39
C PHE A 288 -14.61 10.67 -0.23
N GLN A 289 -15.80 10.90 0.33
CA GLN A 289 -16.73 11.89 -0.21
C GLN A 289 -16.37 13.30 0.22
N ASN A 290 -16.57 14.29 -0.70
CA ASN A 290 -16.38 15.72 -0.42
C ASN A 290 -14.97 16.05 0.13
N PHE A 291 -13.97 15.50 -0.52
CA PHE A 291 -12.56 15.74 -0.22
C PHE A 291 -12.07 16.99 -0.92
#